data_fd55ba00708bb0d0e43b909eb6839bcd
#
_entry.id   fd55ba00708bb0d0e43b909eb6839bcd
#
_cell.length_a   1.000
_cell.length_b   1.000
_cell.length_c   1.000
_cell.angle_alpha   90.00
_cell.angle_beta   90.00
_cell.angle_gamma   90.00
#
_symmetry.space_group_name_H-M   'P 1'
#
loop_
_entity.id
_entity.type
_entity.pdbx_description
1 polymer ?
#
loop_
_entity_poly.entity_id
_entity_poly.type
_entity_poly.pdbx_seq_one_letter_code
_entity_poly.pdbx_strand_id
1 'polypeptide(L)'
;MKKALSLLLASVMVLSLTACGGSKKDDSAASDNSGSGDAAAATYEFKLGTDCSDPALSPDYNGYGMQIAKFCELVSEKTNGQVTITPYYESVLGGQSELLTQVRDNELDMFYGQAQSNFDSRFAFKAIPYLVADVDALHRLMANPDGELYKLYASILEEYNIHLIGQGVGTFRGLFNNKHQVATPEDMKD
;
A
#
# COMPACT_ATOMS: atom_id res chain seq x y z
N MET A 1 -31.73 -36.06 -22.43
CA MET A 1 -32.08 -34.89 -21.59
C MET A 1 -30.94 -33.87 -21.43
N LYS A 2 -29.88 -33.85 -22.29
CA LYS A 2 -28.76 -32.90 -22.21
C LYS A 2 -28.70 -31.90 -23.34
N LYS A 3 -29.70 -31.83 -24.24
CA LYS A 3 -29.74 -30.93 -25.42
C LYS A 3 -30.83 -29.86 -25.33
N ALA A 4 -31.61 -29.77 -24.27
CA ALA A 4 -32.66 -28.79 -24.09
C ALA A 4 -32.28 -27.61 -23.15
N LEU A 5 -31.13 -27.70 -22.47
CA LEU A 5 -30.71 -26.69 -21.50
C LEU A 5 -29.78 -25.62 -22.10
N SER A 6 -29.26 -25.82 -23.32
CA SER A 6 -28.39 -24.84 -23.99
C SER A 6 -29.09 -23.82 -24.87
N LEU A 7 -30.40 -23.93 -25.06
CA LEU A 7 -31.20 -23.02 -25.89
C LEU A 7 -31.92 -21.92 -25.08
N LEU A 8 -31.93 -22.03 -23.74
CA LEU A 8 -32.59 -21.05 -22.86
C LEU A 8 -31.67 -19.92 -22.36
N LEU A 9 -30.33 -20.01 -22.57
CA LEU A 9 -29.37 -18.98 -22.17
C LEU A 9 -29.07 -17.97 -23.30
N ALA A 10 -29.56 -18.18 -24.52
CA ALA A 10 -29.26 -17.32 -25.67
C ALA A 10 -30.31 -16.23 -25.94
N SER A 11 -31.41 -16.18 -25.18
CA SER A 11 -32.55 -15.29 -25.47
C SER A 11 -32.68 -14.05 -24.57
N VAL A 12 -31.72 -13.77 -23.67
CA VAL A 12 -31.76 -12.60 -22.75
C VAL A 12 -30.83 -11.45 -23.15
N MET A 13 -30.06 -11.57 -24.23
CA MET A 13 -29.04 -10.55 -24.61
C MET A 13 -29.42 -9.62 -25.80
N VAL A 14 -30.69 -9.48 -26.17
CA VAL A 14 -31.06 -8.67 -27.38
C VAL A 14 -32.00 -7.49 -27.10
N LEU A 15 -32.18 -7.04 -25.88
CA LEU A 15 -33.12 -5.94 -25.57
C LEU A 15 -32.48 -4.76 -24.82
N SER A 16 -31.33 -4.21 -25.31
CA SER A 16 -30.82 -2.95 -24.78
C SER A 16 -30.06 -2.08 -25.80
N LEU A 17 -30.60 -1.92 -27.02
CA LEU A 17 -30.02 -1.04 -28.04
C LEU A 17 -31.14 -0.33 -28.85
N THR A 18 -31.94 0.54 -28.19
CA THR A 18 -32.77 1.53 -28.91
C THR A 18 -33.02 2.75 -28.02
N ALA A 19 -32.12 3.72 -28.02
CA ALA A 19 -32.46 5.13 -27.77
C ALA A 19 -31.28 6.03 -28.18
N CYS A 20 -31.14 6.28 -29.46
CA CYS A 20 -30.43 7.47 -29.91
C CYS A 20 -30.93 7.80 -31.34
N GLY A 21 -31.62 8.89 -31.50
CA GLY A 21 -31.98 9.42 -32.83
C GLY A 21 -33.14 10.40 -32.83
N GLY A 22 -32.89 11.68 -33.06
CA GLY A 22 -33.95 12.62 -33.41
C GLY A 22 -33.62 14.09 -33.15
N SER A 23 -32.91 14.70 -34.10
CA SER A 23 -32.75 16.15 -34.20
C SER A 23 -34.07 16.85 -34.42
N LYS A 24 -34.30 18.05 -33.79
CA LYS A 24 -34.89 19.25 -34.44
C LYS A 24 -34.53 20.49 -33.61
N LYS A 25 -34.08 21.51 -34.34
CA LYS A 25 -33.91 22.90 -33.91
C LYS A 25 -35.29 23.51 -33.63
N ASP A 26 -35.35 24.40 -32.65
CA ASP A 26 -35.85 25.78 -32.83
C ASP A 26 -35.66 26.60 -31.54
N ASP A 27 -35.46 27.86 -31.77
CA ASP A 27 -35.05 29.04 -31.03
C ASP A 27 -35.64 29.34 -29.62
N SER A 28 -34.80 30.11 -28.90
CA SER A 28 -35.09 31.21 -27.96
C SER A 28 -35.61 30.88 -26.55
N ALA A 29 -34.73 31.05 -25.57
CA ALA A 29 -34.85 32.09 -24.52
C ALA A 29 -33.75 31.90 -23.49
N ALA A 30 -32.99 32.95 -23.23
CA ALA A 30 -32.06 33.04 -22.11
C ALA A 30 -32.80 32.88 -20.79
N SER A 31 -32.34 31.94 -19.96
CA SER A 31 -32.60 31.95 -18.54
C SER A 31 -31.27 31.61 -17.84
N ASP A 32 -30.67 32.67 -17.30
CA ASP A 32 -29.62 32.56 -16.31
C ASP A 32 -30.12 31.65 -15.19
N ASN A 33 -29.59 30.45 -15.16
CA ASN A 33 -29.62 29.61 -13.97
C ASN A 33 -28.17 29.24 -13.63
N SER A 34 -27.56 30.11 -12.83
CA SER A 34 -26.31 29.81 -12.10
C SER A 34 -26.59 28.68 -11.12
N GLY A 35 -26.77 27.48 -11.63
CA GLY A 35 -26.71 26.27 -10.88
C GLY A 35 -25.24 25.98 -10.62
N SER A 36 -24.73 26.41 -9.46
CA SER A 36 -23.52 25.86 -8.83
C SER A 36 -23.80 24.38 -8.61
N GLY A 37 -23.55 23.57 -9.62
CA GLY A 37 -23.49 22.14 -9.47
C GLY A 37 -22.21 21.84 -8.69
N ASP A 38 -22.35 21.51 -7.41
CA ASP A 38 -21.33 20.80 -6.68
C ASP A 38 -20.98 19.54 -7.48
N ALA A 39 -19.93 19.62 -8.26
CA ALA A 39 -19.34 18.44 -8.85
C ALA A 39 -18.90 17.57 -7.67
N ALA A 40 -19.56 16.43 -7.45
CA ALA A 40 -19.19 15.49 -6.44
C ALA A 40 -17.67 15.25 -6.56
N ALA A 41 -16.93 15.56 -5.52
CA ALA A 41 -15.49 15.41 -5.52
C ALA A 41 -15.16 13.94 -5.81
N ALA A 42 -14.20 13.68 -6.70
CA ALA A 42 -13.80 12.33 -7.05
C ALA A 42 -13.32 11.59 -5.78
N THR A 43 -13.77 10.36 -5.60
CA THR A 43 -13.33 9.48 -4.51
C THR A 43 -12.35 8.44 -5.07
N TYR A 44 -11.33 8.12 -4.26
CA TYR A 44 -10.29 7.14 -4.60
C TYR A 44 -10.23 6.07 -3.52
N GLU A 45 -10.21 4.82 -3.93
CA GLU A 45 -10.09 3.66 -3.06
C GLU A 45 -8.80 2.91 -3.40
N PHE A 46 -7.93 2.72 -2.41
CA PHE A 46 -6.65 2.03 -2.56
C PHE A 46 -6.61 0.78 -1.69
N LYS A 47 -5.93 -0.25 -2.18
CA LYS A 47 -5.63 -1.49 -1.45
C LYS A 47 -4.18 -1.46 -1.00
N LEU A 48 -3.94 -1.73 0.28
CA LEU A 48 -2.61 -1.81 0.88
C LEU A 48 -2.36 -3.24 1.35
N GLY A 49 -1.35 -3.91 0.78
CA GLY A 49 -0.92 -5.24 1.22
C GLY A 49 0.22 -5.15 2.25
N THR A 50 0.21 -6.02 3.25
CA THR A 50 1.27 -6.13 4.26
C THR A 50 1.36 -7.52 4.87
N ASP A 51 2.55 -7.91 5.34
CA ASP A 51 2.77 -9.10 6.16
C ASP A 51 2.60 -8.84 7.67
N CYS A 52 2.38 -7.60 8.06
CA CYS A 52 2.13 -7.26 9.46
C CYS A 52 0.82 -7.84 9.96
N SER A 53 0.76 -8.14 11.26
CA SER A 53 -0.46 -8.67 11.88
C SER A 53 -1.55 -7.61 11.96
N ASP A 54 -2.81 -8.04 11.92
CA ASP A 54 -3.96 -7.17 12.09
C ASP A 54 -4.02 -6.64 13.54
N PRO A 55 -4.02 -5.32 13.76
CA PRO A 55 -4.12 -4.74 15.10
C PRO A 55 -5.43 -5.09 15.82
N ALA A 56 -6.49 -5.42 15.09
CA ALA A 56 -7.75 -5.87 15.69
C ALA A 56 -7.63 -7.27 16.31
N LEU A 57 -6.75 -8.13 15.79
CA LEU A 57 -6.52 -9.49 16.30
C LEU A 57 -5.41 -9.56 17.36
N SER A 58 -4.50 -8.59 17.37
CA SER A 58 -3.33 -8.58 18.26
C SER A 58 -3.02 -7.18 18.76
N PRO A 59 -3.92 -6.53 19.53
CA PRO A 59 -3.77 -5.12 19.91
C PRO A 59 -2.53 -4.84 20.77
N ASP A 60 -2.07 -5.81 21.56
CA ASP A 60 -0.94 -5.65 22.49
C ASP A 60 0.44 -5.84 21.83
N TYR A 61 0.51 -6.36 20.60
CA TYR A 61 1.78 -6.82 20.02
C TYR A 61 2.17 -6.12 18.71
N ASN A 62 1.42 -5.10 18.25
CA ASN A 62 1.47 -4.74 16.83
C ASN A 62 1.80 -3.27 16.57
N GLY A 63 3.02 -2.87 16.82
CA GLY A 63 3.48 -1.51 16.50
C GLY A 63 3.30 -1.13 15.02
N TYR A 64 3.56 -2.03 14.09
CA TYR A 64 3.47 -1.76 12.65
C TYR A 64 2.04 -1.79 12.11
N GLY A 65 1.23 -2.75 12.54
CA GLY A 65 -0.18 -2.80 12.15
C GLY A 65 -0.95 -1.59 12.65
N MET A 66 -0.67 -1.11 13.88
CA MET A 66 -1.26 0.12 14.41
C MET A 66 -0.82 1.37 13.62
N GLN A 67 0.43 1.42 13.15
CA GLN A 67 0.91 2.50 12.28
C GLN A 67 0.16 2.53 10.95
N ILE A 68 -0.07 1.36 10.35
CA ILE A 68 -0.84 1.22 9.11
C ILE A 68 -2.28 1.69 9.33
N ALA A 69 -2.95 1.20 10.37
CA ALA A 69 -4.32 1.60 10.70
C ALA A 69 -4.43 3.12 10.90
N LYS A 70 -3.50 3.71 11.66
CA LYS A 70 -3.48 5.16 11.88
C LYS A 70 -3.17 5.96 10.62
N PHE A 71 -2.31 5.44 9.74
CA PHE A 71 -2.06 6.05 8.43
C PHE A 71 -3.34 6.09 7.58
N CYS A 72 -4.06 4.96 7.47
CA CYS A 72 -5.31 4.88 6.72
C CYS A 72 -6.38 5.85 7.27
N GLU A 73 -6.53 5.91 8.60
CA GLU A 73 -7.43 6.84 9.29
C GLU A 73 -7.08 8.29 8.96
N LEU A 74 -5.81 8.68 9.11
CA LEU A 74 -5.36 10.05 8.87
C LEU A 74 -5.50 10.48 7.41
N VAL A 75 -5.28 9.58 6.45
CA VAL A 75 -5.51 9.88 5.03
C VAL A 75 -6.98 10.15 4.79
N SER A 76 -7.87 9.31 5.30
CA SER A 76 -9.32 9.52 5.17
C SER A 76 -9.76 10.84 5.82
N GLU A 77 -9.32 11.13 7.05
CA GLU A 77 -9.63 12.38 7.73
C GLU A 77 -9.15 13.62 6.97
N LYS A 78 -7.87 13.63 6.54
CA LYS A 78 -7.24 14.77 5.86
C LYS A 78 -7.80 15.03 4.46
N THR A 79 -8.37 14.03 3.84
CA THR A 79 -9.01 14.12 2.51
C THR A 79 -10.53 14.25 2.60
N ASN A 80 -11.10 14.42 3.80
CA ASN A 80 -12.54 14.43 4.02
C ASN A 80 -13.26 13.23 3.39
N GLY A 81 -12.65 12.03 3.49
CA GLY A 81 -13.18 10.80 2.94
C GLY A 81 -13.02 10.65 1.42
N GLN A 82 -12.36 11.57 0.73
CA GLN A 82 -12.12 11.45 -0.71
C GLN A 82 -11.12 10.34 -1.05
N VAL A 83 -10.21 10.03 -0.13
CA VAL A 83 -9.26 8.92 -0.26
C VAL A 83 -9.48 7.95 0.88
N THR A 84 -9.73 6.68 0.53
CA THR A 84 -9.81 5.56 1.47
C THR A 84 -8.77 4.50 1.14
N ILE A 85 -8.17 3.92 2.17
CA ILE A 85 -7.18 2.86 2.02
C ILE A 85 -7.66 1.66 2.81
N THR A 86 -7.81 0.51 2.14
CA THR A 86 -8.17 -0.75 2.77
C THR A 86 -6.91 -1.60 2.98
N PRO A 87 -6.47 -1.81 4.23
CA PRO A 87 -5.31 -2.66 4.50
C PRO A 87 -5.67 -4.14 4.50
N TYR A 88 -4.81 -4.95 3.92
CA TYR A 88 -4.85 -6.41 3.90
C TYR A 88 -3.63 -6.93 4.66
N TYR A 89 -3.87 -7.38 5.90
CA TYR A 89 -2.84 -7.82 6.84
C TYR A 89 -2.46 -9.30 6.64
N GLU A 90 -1.46 -9.76 7.41
CA GLU A 90 -1.09 -11.17 7.58
C GLU A 90 -0.76 -11.90 6.27
N SER A 91 -0.19 -11.20 5.30
CA SER A 91 0.19 -11.76 4.00
C SER A 91 -0.97 -12.38 3.21
N VAL A 92 -2.22 -11.98 3.45
CA VAL A 92 -3.38 -12.53 2.72
C VAL A 92 -3.34 -12.29 1.22
N LEU A 93 -2.60 -11.27 0.77
CA LEU A 93 -2.36 -10.98 -0.65
C LEU A 93 -0.98 -11.46 -1.14
N GLY A 94 -0.18 -12.09 -0.28
CA GLY A 94 1.16 -12.58 -0.58
C GLY A 94 2.23 -12.10 0.40
N GLY A 95 3.45 -12.64 0.28
CA GLY A 95 4.61 -12.20 1.06
C GLY A 95 5.22 -10.90 0.54
N GLN A 96 6.16 -10.30 1.31
CA GLN A 96 6.72 -8.96 1.01
C GLN A 96 7.24 -8.81 -0.43
N SER A 97 7.94 -9.81 -0.97
CA SER A 97 8.47 -9.74 -2.33
C SER A 97 7.39 -9.85 -3.40
N GLU A 98 6.35 -10.63 -3.15
CA GLU A 98 5.19 -10.75 -4.04
C GLU A 98 4.38 -9.46 -4.03
N LEU A 99 4.09 -8.90 -2.85
CA LEU A 99 3.37 -7.63 -2.70
C LEU A 99 4.09 -6.49 -3.42
N LEU A 100 5.41 -6.38 -3.26
CA LEU A 100 6.19 -5.35 -3.96
C LEU A 100 6.18 -5.55 -5.48
N THR A 101 6.18 -6.80 -5.94
CA THR A 101 6.05 -7.15 -7.36
C THR A 101 4.66 -6.76 -7.89
N GLN A 102 3.60 -7.03 -7.14
CA GLN A 102 2.23 -6.63 -7.51
C GLN A 102 2.10 -5.11 -7.62
N VAL A 103 2.75 -4.32 -6.72
CA VAL A 103 2.76 -2.85 -6.84
C VAL A 103 3.50 -2.41 -8.09
N ARG A 104 4.67 -2.98 -8.39
CA ARG A 104 5.40 -2.70 -9.63
C ARG A 104 4.56 -2.97 -10.89
N ASP A 105 3.79 -4.05 -10.87
CA ASP A 105 2.99 -4.52 -12.00
C ASP A 105 1.58 -3.88 -12.04
N ASN A 106 1.28 -2.94 -11.13
CA ASN A 106 -0.01 -2.25 -10.96
C ASN A 106 -1.20 -3.20 -10.65
N GLU A 107 -0.94 -4.34 -10.00
CA GLU A 107 -1.95 -5.28 -9.51
C GLU A 107 -2.40 -4.95 -8.08
N LEU A 108 -1.57 -4.20 -7.34
CA LEU A 108 -1.82 -3.70 -6.00
C LEU A 108 -1.43 -2.21 -5.93
N ASP A 109 -2.22 -1.40 -5.24
CA ASP A 109 -1.98 0.05 -5.18
C ASP A 109 -0.85 0.43 -4.23
N MET A 110 -0.77 -0.24 -3.07
CA MET A 110 0.16 0.13 -1.99
C MET A 110 0.72 -1.11 -1.28
N PHE A 111 1.95 -1.00 -0.84
CA PHE A 111 2.62 -2.00 -0.01
C PHE A 111 3.23 -1.35 1.23
N TYR A 112 2.99 -1.95 2.40
CA TYR A 112 3.73 -1.64 3.61
C TYR A 112 4.60 -2.83 4.01
N GLY A 113 5.90 -2.65 3.96
CA GLY A 113 6.89 -3.69 4.28
C GLY A 113 8.28 -3.28 3.87
N GLN A 114 9.18 -4.25 3.78
CA GLN A 114 10.57 -4.01 3.40
C GLN A 114 10.82 -4.53 1.99
N ALA A 115 11.32 -3.68 1.09
CA ALA A 115 11.88 -4.17 -0.16
C ALA A 115 13.10 -5.07 0.14
N GLN A 116 13.05 -6.29 -0.32
CA GLN A 116 14.04 -7.33 -0.03
C GLN A 116 15.12 -7.39 -1.12
N SER A 117 16.30 -7.92 -0.78
CA SER A 117 17.41 -8.08 -1.73
C SER A 117 17.16 -9.09 -2.86
N ASN A 118 16.14 -9.93 -2.74
CA ASN A 118 15.69 -10.80 -3.82
C ASN A 118 14.83 -10.07 -4.86
N PHE A 119 14.23 -8.92 -4.52
CA PHE A 119 13.58 -8.03 -5.48
C PHE A 119 14.63 -7.21 -6.25
N ASP A 120 15.56 -6.57 -5.53
CA ASP A 120 16.74 -5.89 -6.08
C ASP A 120 17.90 -6.02 -5.08
N SER A 121 19.06 -6.52 -5.56
CA SER A 121 20.22 -6.78 -4.70
C SER A 121 20.76 -5.53 -3.99
N ARG A 122 20.52 -4.36 -4.53
CA ARG A 122 20.92 -3.08 -3.91
C ARG A 122 20.26 -2.85 -2.56
N PHE A 123 19.06 -3.41 -2.30
CA PHE A 123 18.43 -3.35 -0.99
C PHE A 123 19.18 -4.11 0.12
N ALA A 124 20.23 -4.89 -0.22
CA ALA A 124 21.09 -5.52 0.76
C ALA A 124 21.84 -4.53 1.67
N PHE A 125 21.96 -3.26 1.28
CA PHE A 125 22.60 -2.24 2.14
C PHE A 125 21.96 -2.14 3.53
N LYS A 126 20.66 -2.41 3.65
CA LYS A 126 19.93 -2.40 4.93
C LYS A 126 20.39 -3.49 5.91
N ALA A 127 21.01 -4.54 5.40
CA ALA A 127 21.52 -5.64 6.20
C ALA A 127 22.98 -5.44 6.65
N ILE A 128 23.62 -4.33 6.29
CA ILE A 128 24.98 -4.00 6.71
C ILE A 128 24.98 -3.77 8.22
N PRO A 129 25.73 -4.58 9.01
CA PRO A 129 25.82 -4.39 10.43
C PRO A 129 26.41 -3.02 10.78
N TYR A 130 25.87 -2.38 11.80
CA TYR A 130 26.35 -1.08 12.31
C TYR A 130 26.35 0.07 11.27
N LEU A 131 25.51 -0.04 10.22
CA LEU A 131 25.36 1.03 9.21
C LEU A 131 24.98 2.37 9.85
N VAL A 132 24.22 2.33 10.93
CA VAL A 132 23.87 3.50 11.75
C VAL A 132 24.26 3.26 13.20
N ALA A 133 24.72 4.29 13.88
CA ALA A 133 25.27 4.19 15.22
C ALA A 133 24.19 4.20 16.32
N ASP A 134 23.10 4.93 16.11
CA ASP A 134 22.06 5.18 17.11
C ASP A 134 20.71 5.47 16.45
N VAL A 135 19.68 5.62 17.28
CA VAL A 135 18.28 5.85 16.82
C VAL A 135 18.15 7.22 16.13
N ASP A 136 18.86 8.25 16.59
CA ASP A 136 18.82 9.58 16.00
C ASP A 136 19.45 9.58 14.59
N ALA A 137 20.55 8.85 14.43
CA ALA A 137 21.16 8.64 13.11
C ALA A 137 20.23 7.85 12.19
N LEU A 138 19.53 6.83 12.71
CA LEU A 138 18.55 6.06 11.97
C LEU A 138 17.40 6.94 11.46
N HIS A 139 16.84 7.78 12.33
CA HIS A 139 15.78 8.72 11.94
C HIS A 139 16.28 9.74 10.91
N ARG A 140 17.44 10.34 11.15
CA ARG A 140 18.01 11.35 10.25
C ARG A 140 18.31 10.81 8.86
N LEU A 141 18.86 9.60 8.76
CA LEU A 141 19.34 9.03 7.50
C LEU A 141 18.26 8.26 6.75
N MET A 142 17.34 7.57 7.46
CA MET A 142 16.38 6.65 6.85
C MET A 142 14.92 7.11 6.92
N ALA A 143 14.49 7.79 7.97
CA ALA A 143 13.10 8.24 8.08
C ALA A 143 12.87 9.65 7.52
N ASN A 144 13.90 10.49 7.53
CA ASN A 144 13.82 11.82 6.96
C ASN A 144 13.91 11.74 5.42
N PRO A 145 12.98 12.33 4.64
CA PRO A 145 13.05 12.37 3.18
C PRO A 145 14.33 13.01 2.61
N ASP A 146 14.96 13.88 3.39
CA ASP A 146 16.25 14.49 3.01
C ASP A 146 17.46 13.63 3.37
N GLY A 147 17.25 12.51 4.08
CA GLY A 147 18.31 11.59 4.50
C GLY A 147 18.90 10.81 3.31
N GLU A 148 20.20 10.57 3.35
CA GLU A 148 20.92 9.93 2.23
C GLU A 148 20.47 8.49 1.99
N LEU A 149 20.19 7.73 3.04
CA LEU A 149 19.70 6.35 2.90
C LEU A 149 18.23 6.31 2.45
N TYR A 150 17.42 7.30 2.85
CA TYR A 150 16.05 7.44 2.33
C TYR A 150 16.07 7.71 0.81
N LYS A 151 16.89 8.67 0.36
CA LYS A 151 17.03 9.01 -1.06
C LYS A 151 17.54 7.84 -1.88
N LEU A 152 18.54 7.11 -1.36
CA LEU A 152 19.04 5.89 -2.01
C LEU A 152 17.92 4.85 -2.15
N TYR A 153 17.15 4.63 -1.10
CA TYR A 153 16.04 3.66 -1.12
C TYR A 153 14.96 4.09 -2.11
N ALA A 154 14.56 5.35 -2.07
CA ALA A 154 13.58 5.92 -2.98
C ALA A 154 14.03 5.82 -4.44
N SER A 155 15.29 6.19 -4.76
CA SER A 155 15.80 6.14 -6.12
C SER A 155 15.81 4.75 -6.74
N ILE A 156 16.05 3.70 -5.93
CA ILE A 156 15.95 2.31 -6.42
C ILE A 156 14.50 1.95 -6.74
N LEU A 157 13.55 2.35 -5.90
CA LEU A 157 12.12 2.07 -6.14
C LEU A 157 11.58 2.82 -7.36
N GLU A 158 12.01 4.04 -7.59
CA GLU A 158 11.60 4.85 -8.74
C GLU A 158 11.98 4.22 -10.09
N GLU A 159 13.07 3.46 -10.15
CA GLU A 159 13.45 2.70 -11.36
C GLU A 159 12.38 1.63 -11.73
N TYR A 160 11.55 1.24 -10.77
CA TYR A 160 10.44 0.30 -10.94
C TYR A 160 9.07 0.98 -10.98
N ASN A 161 9.01 2.30 -11.15
CA ASN A 161 7.79 3.13 -11.06
C ASN A 161 7.06 3.01 -9.71
N ILE A 162 7.80 2.77 -8.64
CA ILE A 162 7.27 2.69 -7.28
C ILE A 162 7.67 3.96 -6.53
N HIS A 163 6.70 4.70 -6.03
CA HIS A 163 6.94 5.90 -5.24
C HIS A 163 6.99 5.57 -3.74
N LEU A 164 8.07 6.01 -3.05
CA LEU A 164 8.19 5.87 -1.61
C LEU A 164 7.44 7.00 -0.90
N ILE A 165 6.32 6.68 -0.26
CA ILE A 165 5.50 7.64 0.49
C ILE A 165 6.17 8.02 1.82
N GLY A 166 6.78 7.04 2.48
CA GLY A 166 7.44 7.24 3.76
C GLY A 166 8.17 5.98 4.22
N GLN A 167 9.06 6.13 5.17
CA GLN A 167 9.81 5.03 5.74
C GLN A 167 9.67 5.04 7.27
N GLY A 168 9.07 3.98 7.80
CA GLY A 168 9.09 3.70 9.24
C GLY A 168 10.45 3.15 9.63
N VAL A 169 10.91 3.54 10.82
CA VAL A 169 12.13 2.99 11.40
C VAL A 169 11.79 2.18 12.64
N GLY A 170 12.37 0.99 12.72
CA GLY A 170 12.26 0.15 13.89
C GLY A 170 13.32 0.51 14.94
N THR A 171 13.52 -0.39 15.84
CA THR A 171 14.54 -0.32 16.89
C THR A 171 15.71 -1.25 16.57
N PHE A 172 16.78 -1.13 17.34
CA PHE A 172 17.90 -2.07 17.27
C PHE A 172 17.50 -3.45 17.77
N ARG A 173 18.15 -4.47 17.23
CA ARG A 173 17.91 -5.86 17.62
C ARG A 173 18.54 -6.15 18.97
N GLY A 174 17.83 -6.88 19.83
CA GLY A 174 18.34 -7.46 21.05
C GLY A 174 18.66 -8.95 20.86
N LEU A 175 19.64 -9.45 21.60
CA LEU A 175 19.94 -10.86 21.71
C LEU A 175 19.22 -11.42 22.93
N PHE A 176 18.45 -12.50 22.74
CA PHE A 176 17.75 -13.21 23.79
C PHE A 176 18.24 -14.65 23.86
N ASN A 177 18.47 -15.16 25.08
CA ASN A 177 18.98 -16.48 25.34
C ASN A 177 18.41 -16.95 26.69
N ASN A 178 18.10 -18.23 26.81
CA ASN A 178 17.57 -18.84 28.00
C ASN A 178 18.57 -19.77 28.75
N LYS A 179 19.84 -19.80 28.33
CA LYS A 179 20.85 -20.66 28.92
C LYS A 179 21.75 -19.90 29.88
N HIS A 180 22.36 -18.81 29.44
CA HIS A 180 23.30 -17.99 30.22
C HIS A 180 23.38 -16.57 29.67
N GLN A 181 23.99 -15.68 30.42
CA GLN A 181 24.24 -14.31 29.97
C GLN A 181 25.25 -14.29 28.83
N VAL A 182 24.96 -13.58 27.75
CA VAL A 182 25.87 -13.34 26.63
C VAL A 182 26.33 -11.89 26.71
N ALA A 183 27.58 -11.66 27.02
CA ALA A 183 28.24 -10.37 27.13
C ALA A 183 29.35 -10.18 26.08
N THR A 184 29.96 -11.27 25.64
CA THR A 184 31.04 -11.30 24.66
C THR A 184 30.73 -12.27 23.52
N PRO A 185 31.38 -12.15 22.34
CA PRO A 185 31.25 -13.13 21.26
C PRO A 185 31.63 -14.57 21.67
N GLU A 186 32.53 -14.72 22.63
CA GLU A 186 32.95 -16.02 23.16
C GLU A 186 31.81 -16.75 23.86
N ASP A 187 30.90 -15.99 24.49
CA ASP A 187 29.74 -16.55 25.19
C ASP A 187 28.69 -17.13 24.21
N MET A 188 28.86 -16.95 22.89
CA MET A 188 27.95 -17.47 21.87
C MET A 188 28.39 -18.83 21.30
N LYS A 189 29.44 -19.48 21.86
CA LYS A 189 30.03 -20.67 21.27
C LYS A 189 29.40 -21.99 21.73
N ASP A 190 28.29 -22.01 22.45
CA ASP A 190 27.64 -23.25 22.97
C ASP A 190 26.27 -23.52 22.32
#